data_8145b16438fe5b576f08137851a211d3
#
_entry.id   8145b16438fe5b576f08137851a211d3
#
_cell.length_a   1.000
_cell.length_b   1.000
_cell.length_c   1.000
_cell.angle_alpha   90.00
_cell.angle_beta   90.00
_cell.angle_gamma   90.00
#
_symmetry.space_group_name_H-M   'P 1'
#
loop_
_entity.id
_entity.type
_entity.pdbx_description
1 polymer ?
#
loop_
_entity_poly.entity_id
_entity_poly.type
_entity_poly.pdbx_seq_one_letter_code
_entity_poly.pdbx_strand_id
1 'polypeptide(L)'
;MEADALALVLARIQFAFTVSFHFIFPSFSIGLASYLAVLEWNWLRTGRQLYLDLFKYWLKIFAIVFAMGVVSGIVMSYQFGTNWSVFSDKAGPVIGPLMAYEVLTAFFLEAGFLGVMLFGMNKVGKGLHFFATLMVAVGTFISAFWILSVNSWMQTPTGHVIAANGQFMPGESWLAIIFNPSFPYRLVHTVLAAYLTTAFIVGAVGAWHLLRDRGNEHAKKMFSMAMWMAALVTPVQVLAGDQHGLNTLEHQPMKVMAMEGHYDSHPEGAPLYLFGIPNEREQRLDYAVGVPKLGSLILKHDPNAPMPGLDTIPDADQPPVSIVFWSFRIMVGIGLLMLGLGLWSLLARWRKRLYDWTALHRAALFMGPSGFVAVIAGWVTTEVGRQPYTVYGLLRTADSVSPLAAPAVAASLVAFVIVYFAVFGIGTWYLLKLMAKPPHAGETGVAPSDEAPIRTAGITPASGQAEGM
;
A
#
# COMPACT_ATOMS: atom_id res chain seq x y z
N MET A 1 -10.31 6.25 -34.50
CA MET A 1 -9.10 5.44 -34.17
C MET A 1 -8.05 6.24 -33.40
N GLU A 2 -7.41 7.29 -33.96
CA GLU A 2 -6.38 8.04 -33.19
C GLU A 2 -6.94 8.76 -31.96
N ALA A 3 -8.12 9.36 -32.06
CA ALA A 3 -8.76 10.05 -30.93
C ALA A 3 -9.16 9.09 -29.80
N ASP A 4 -9.60 7.89 -30.14
CA ASP A 4 -9.95 6.85 -29.16
C ASP A 4 -8.71 6.29 -28.46
N ALA A 5 -7.62 6.12 -29.20
CA ALA A 5 -6.33 5.71 -28.64
C ALA A 5 -5.78 6.75 -27.66
N LEU A 6 -5.92 8.04 -27.96
CA LEU A 6 -5.51 9.12 -27.07
C LEU A 6 -6.37 9.15 -25.78
N ALA A 7 -7.69 8.98 -25.90
CA ALA A 7 -8.59 8.92 -24.74
C ALA A 7 -8.22 7.77 -23.80
N LEU A 8 -7.91 6.59 -24.34
CA LEU A 8 -7.44 5.44 -23.59
C LEU A 8 -6.12 5.73 -22.84
N VAL A 9 -5.14 6.33 -23.51
CA VAL A 9 -3.85 6.67 -22.89
C VAL A 9 -4.06 7.66 -21.73
N LEU A 10 -4.86 8.70 -21.95
CA LEU A 10 -5.16 9.71 -20.92
C LEU A 10 -5.91 9.10 -19.72
N ALA A 11 -6.89 8.21 -19.96
CA ALA A 11 -7.59 7.51 -18.89
C ALA A 11 -6.65 6.61 -18.06
N ARG A 12 -5.70 5.92 -18.71
CA ARG A 12 -4.66 5.12 -18.03
C ARG A 12 -3.73 5.99 -17.19
N ILE A 13 -3.27 7.13 -17.72
CA ILE A 13 -2.43 8.07 -16.98
C ILE A 13 -3.19 8.61 -15.75
N GLN A 14 -4.45 9.01 -15.91
CA GLN A 14 -5.27 9.51 -14.81
C GLN A 14 -5.47 8.46 -13.73
N PHE A 15 -5.77 7.23 -14.10
CA PHE A 15 -5.93 6.14 -13.14
C PHE A 15 -4.60 5.82 -12.43
N ALA A 16 -3.50 5.72 -13.17
CA ALA A 16 -2.18 5.48 -12.59
C ALA A 16 -1.78 6.58 -11.59
N PHE A 17 -2.07 7.84 -11.91
CA PHE A 17 -1.84 8.98 -11.03
C PHE A 17 -2.66 8.87 -9.74
N THR A 18 -3.97 8.72 -9.84
CA THR A 18 -4.86 8.71 -8.67
C THR A 18 -4.65 7.49 -7.78
N VAL A 19 -4.46 6.30 -8.37
CA VAL A 19 -4.21 5.07 -7.60
C VAL A 19 -2.86 5.08 -6.91
N SER A 20 -1.82 5.65 -7.53
CA SER A 20 -0.50 5.80 -6.90
C SER A 20 -0.56 6.73 -5.69
N PHE A 21 -1.28 7.84 -5.78
CA PHE A 21 -1.56 8.71 -4.64
C PHE A 21 -2.34 7.99 -3.55
N HIS A 22 -3.38 7.23 -3.93
CA HIS A 22 -4.18 6.53 -2.95
C HIS A 22 -3.37 5.52 -2.14
N PHE A 23 -2.51 4.72 -2.78
CA PHE A 23 -1.72 3.69 -2.08
C PHE A 23 -0.79 4.22 -0.99
N ILE A 24 -0.36 5.48 -1.08
CA ILE A 24 0.48 6.13 -0.07
C ILE A 24 -0.20 6.10 1.30
N PHE A 25 -1.49 6.42 1.38
CA PHE A 25 -2.20 6.58 2.65
C PHE A 25 -2.50 5.25 3.34
N PRO A 26 -3.13 4.24 2.70
CA PRO A 26 -3.33 2.93 3.31
C PRO A 26 -2.03 2.24 3.70
N SER A 27 -0.98 2.33 2.88
CA SER A 27 0.31 1.74 3.21
C SER A 27 0.94 2.31 4.47
N PHE A 28 0.54 3.51 4.89
CA PHE A 28 0.97 4.08 6.17
C PHE A 28 -0.08 3.90 7.27
N SER A 29 -1.39 4.10 6.99
CA SER A 29 -2.43 4.06 8.02
C SER A 29 -2.64 2.66 8.61
N ILE A 30 -2.54 1.59 7.82
CA ILE A 30 -2.68 0.20 8.28
C ILE A 30 -1.64 -0.12 9.37
N GLY A 31 -0.37 0.14 9.09
CA GLY A 31 0.68 -0.10 10.07
C GLY A 31 0.64 0.87 11.24
N LEU A 32 0.27 2.14 11.00
CA LEU A 32 0.20 3.17 12.03
C LEU A 32 -0.96 2.92 13.02
N ALA A 33 -2.12 2.45 12.56
CA ALA A 33 -3.24 2.05 13.43
C ALA A 33 -2.82 0.92 14.39
N SER A 34 -2.13 -0.10 13.86
CA SER A 34 -1.59 -1.20 14.66
C SER A 34 -0.50 -0.71 15.63
N TYR A 35 0.36 0.20 15.20
CA TYR A 35 1.38 0.80 16.07
C TYR A 35 0.76 1.59 17.22
N LEU A 36 -0.31 2.36 16.97
CA LEU A 36 -1.08 3.06 17.99
C LEU A 36 -1.70 2.08 19.01
N ALA A 37 -2.30 0.98 18.54
CA ALA A 37 -2.82 -0.06 19.43
C ALA A 37 -1.72 -0.66 20.32
N VAL A 38 -0.52 -0.91 19.77
CA VAL A 38 0.63 -1.40 20.55
C VAL A 38 1.12 -0.38 21.56
N LEU A 39 1.15 0.92 21.23
CA LEU A 39 1.52 1.98 22.16
C LEU A 39 0.53 2.08 23.33
N GLU A 40 -0.77 2.09 23.03
CA GLU A 40 -1.82 2.14 24.04
C GLU A 40 -1.82 0.90 24.93
N TRP A 41 -1.68 -0.29 24.35
CA TRP A 41 -1.52 -1.54 25.10
C TRP A 41 -0.34 -1.47 26.08
N ASN A 42 0.83 -1.00 25.62
CA ASN A 42 2.00 -0.88 26.46
C ASN A 42 1.77 0.14 27.60
N TRP A 43 1.07 1.23 27.33
CA TRP A 43 0.68 2.19 28.36
C TRP A 43 -0.22 1.54 29.42
N LEU A 44 -1.27 0.84 28.99
CA LEU A 44 -2.20 0.16 29.90
C LEU A 44 -1.50 -0.88 30.76
N ARG A 45 -0.56 -1.66 30.16
CA ARG A 45 0.17 -2.72 30.84
C ARG A 45 1.21 -2.21 31.81
N THR A 46 1.93 -1.14 31.47
CA THR A 46 3.11 -0.69 32.22
C THR A 46 2.89 0.58 33.04
N GLY A 47 1.82 1.32 32.77
CA GLY A 47 1.55 2.64 33.38
C GLY A 47 2.51 3.75 32.94
N ARG A 48 3.48 3.47 32.05
CA ARG A 48 4.51 4.43 31.65
C ARG A 48 3.93 5.51 30.74
N GLN A 49 3.96 6.77 31.21
CA GLN A 49 3.46 7.93 30.48
C GLN A 49 4.08 8.10 29.09
N LEU A 50 5.34 7.71 28.91
CA LEU A 50 6.05 7.76 27.63
C LEU A 50 5.29 7.09 26.48
N TYR A 51 4.60 5.97 26.72
CA TYR A 51 3.81 5.30 25.68
C TYR A 51 2.53 6.09 25.33
N LEU A 52 1.90 6.70 26.31
CA LEU A 52 0.74 7.56 26.09
C LEU A 52 1.13 8.83 25.32
N ASP A 53 2.27 9.44 25.65
CA ASP A 53 2.78 10.60 24.93
C ASP A 53 3.05 10.27 23.47
N LEU A 54 3.71 9.13 23.19
CA LEU A 54 3.92 8.65 21.82
C LEU A 54 2.62 8.31 21.11
N PHE A 55 1.65 7.70 21.81
CA PHE A 55 0.32 7.45 21.25
C PHE A 55 -0.33 8.76 20.79
N LYS A 56 -0.38 9.77 21.64
CA LYS A 56 -0.96 11.09 21.35
C LYS A 56 -0.21 11.81 20.21
N TYR A 57 1.11 11.67 20.17
CA TYR A 57 1.94 12.23 19.09
C TYR A 57 1.55 11.64 17.73
N TRP A 58 1.52 10.31 17.61
CA TRP A 58 1.21 9.62 16.36
C TRP A 58 -0.27 9.63 16.02
N LEU A 59 -1.16 9.77 16.99
CA LEU A 59 -2.60 9.88 16.78
C LEU A 59 -2.97 11.11 15.93
N LYS A 60 -2.30 12.24 16.12
CA LYS A 60 -2.49 13.46 15.31
C LYS A 60 -2.11 13.22 13.85
N ILE A 61 -1.02 12.51 13.63
CA ILE A 61 -0.53 12.16 12.30
C ILE A 61 -1.50 11.16 11.65
N PHE A 62 -1.91 10.14 12.40
CA PHE A 62 -2.88 9.14 11.94
C PHE A 62 -4.19 9.76 11.47
N ALA A 63 -4.75 10.70 12.23
CA ALA A 63 -6.01 11.35 11.89
C ALA A 63 -5.97 12.02 10.50
N ILE A 64 -4.86 12.67 10.17
CA ILE A 64 -4.69 13.34 8.86
C ILE A 64 -4.47 12.31 7.75
N VAL A 65 -3.58 11.34 7.96
CA VAL A 65 -3.29 10.28 6.98
C VAL A 65 -4.55 9.49 6.66
N PHE A 66 -5.34 9.15 7.68
CA PHE A 66 -6.61 8.45 7.53
C PHE A 66 -7.62 9.27 6.71
N ALA A 67 -7.81 10.55 7.05
CA ALA A 67 -8.71 11.43 6.31
C ALA A 67 -8.30 11.57 4.83
N MET A 68 -6.99 11.72 4.56
CA MET A 68 -6.46 11.78 3.20
C MET A 68 -6.69 10.45 2.45
N GLY A 69 -6.55 9.32 3.15
CA GLY A 69 -6.83 7.99 2.61
C GLY A 69 -8.29 7.83 2.18
N VAL A 70 -9.22 8.22 3.05
CA VAL A 70 -10.67 8.16 2.76
C VAL A 70 -11.02 9.04 1.55
N VAL A 71 -10.55 10.29 1.52
CA VAL A 71 -10.83 11.20 0.39
C VAL A 71 -10.28 10.64 -0.92
N SER A 72 -9.04 10.16 -0.94
CA SER A 72 -8.44 9.59 -2.16
C SER A 72 -9.13 8.29 -2.61
N GLY A 73 -9.62 7.47 -1.66
CA GLY A 73 -10.36 6.24 -1.95
C GLY A 73 -11.72 6.50 -2.59
N ILE A 74 -12.47 7.49 -2.10
CA ILE A 74 -13.74 7.92 -2.69
C ILE A 74 -13.51 8.35 -4.15
N VAL A 75 -12.51 9.19 -4.40
CA VAL A 75 -12.16 9.64 -5.75
C VAL A 75 -11.83 8.47 -6.67
N MET A 76 -11.05 7.49 -6.18
CA MET A 76 -10.70 6.30 -6.95
C MET A 76 -11.95 5.47 -7.31
N SER A 77 -12.89 5.32 -6.38
CA SER A 77 -14.15 4.61 -6.63
C SER A 77 -14.99 5.28 -7.72
N TYR A 78 -15.02 6.62 -7.77
CA TYR A 78 -15.71 7.35 -8.85
C TYR A 78 -15.11 7.08 -10.23
N GLN A 79 -13.80 6.85 -10.34
CA GLN A 79 -13.16 6.61 -11.64
C GLN A 79 -13.60 5.30 -12.30
N PHE A 80 -14.04 4.31 -11.54
CA PHE A 80 -14.61 3.09 -12.11
C PHE A 80 -15.86 3.37 -12.96
N GLY A 81 -16.72 4.31 -12.54
CA GLY A 81 -17.90 4.73 -13.30
C GLY A 81 -17.62 5.78 -14.38
N THR A 82 -16.62 6.63 -14.18
CA THR A 82 -16.33 7.72 -15.14
C THR A 82 -15.43 7.27 -16.29
N ASN A 83 -14.23 6.80 -16.01
CA ASN A 83 -13.24 6.46 -17.05
C ASN A 83 -13.27 4.99 -17.48
N TRP A 84 -13.86 4.11 -16.67
CA TRP A 84 -13.83 2.65 -16.83
C TRP A 84 -15.22 2.03 -16.76
N SER A 85 -16.23 2.70 -17.35
CA SER A 85 -17.64 2.27 -17.26
C SER A 85 -17.90 0.90 -17.89
N VAL A 86 -17.21 0.55 -18.98
CA VAL A 86 -17.36 -0.76 -19.61
C VAL A 86 -16.81 -1.87 -18.70
N PHE A 87 -15.66 -1.64 -18.06
CA PHE A 87 -15.16 -2.55 -17.01
C PHE A 87 -16.15 -2.67 -15.87
N SER A 88 -16.69 -1.56 -15.39
CA SER A 88 -17.67 -1.54 -14.29
C SER A 88 -18.96 -2.27 -14.64
N ASP A 89 -19.44 -2.15 -15.88
CA ASP A 89 -20.59 -2.90 -16.36
C ASP A 89 -20.31 -4.40 -16.42
N LYS A 90 -19.20 -4.79 -17.03
CA LYS A 90 -18.85 -6.22 -17.20
C LYS A 90 -18.48 -6.91 -15.90
N ALA A 91 -17.67 -6.29 -15.05
CA ALA A 91 -17.16 -6.88 -13.81
C ALA A 91 -18.00 -6.54 -12.58
N GLY A 92 -18.92 -5.58 -12.67
CA GLY A 92 -19.73 -5.06 -11.57
C GLY A 92 -20.45 -6.13 -10.73
N PRO A 93 -21.09 -7.14 -11.33
CA PRO A 93 -21.76 -8.18 -10.53
C PRO A 93 -20.82 -8.99 -9.61
N VAL A 94 -19.52 -9.05 -9.94
CA VAL A 94 -18.50 -9.72 -9.11
C VAL A 94 -17.85 -8.72 -8.15
N ILE A 95 -17.31 -7.61 -8.67
CA ILE A 95 -16.51 -6.69 -7.85
C ILE A 95 -17.36 -5.75 -6.98
N GLY A 96 -18.57 -5.41 -7.43
CA GLY A 96 -19.45 -4.49 -6.71
C GLY A 96 -19.80 -4.95 -5.31
N PRO A 97 -20.28 -6.18 -5.10
CA PRO A 97 -20.56 -6.71 -3.77
C PRO A 97 -19.31 -6.71 -2.86
N LEU A 98 -18.13 -7.07 -3.37
CA LEU A 98 -16.88 -7.08 -2.59
C LEU A 98 -16.49 -5.68 -2.14
N MET A 99 -16.59 -4.67 -3.04
CA MET A 99 -16.36 -3.27 -2.70
C MET A 99 -17.43 -2.73 -1.72
N ALA A 100 -18.68 -3.17 -1.85
CA ALA A 100 -19.73 -2.80 -0.90
C ALA A 100 -19.46 -3.38 0.50
N TYR A 101 -18.97 -4.62 0.59
CA TYR A 101 -18.56 -5.21 1.87
C TYR A 101 -17.37 -4.49 2.50
N GLU A 102 -16.42 -3.97 1.70
CA GLU A 102 -15.35 -3.12 2.20
C GLU A 102 -15.92 -1.90 2.92
N VAL A 103 -16.87 -1.18 2.30
CA VAL A 103 -17.51 -0.01 2.90
C VAL A 103 -18.32 -0.41 4.15
N LEU A 104 -19.12 -1.46 4.08
CA LEU A 104 -20.02 -1.87 5.17
C LEU A 104 -19.27 -2.41 6.39
N THR A 105 -18.22 -3.20 6.20
CA THR A 105 -17.57 -3.94 7.30
C THR A 105 -16.29 -3.28 7.79
N ALA A 106 -15.63 -2.48 6.96
CA ALA A 106 -14.41 -1.78 7.31
C ALA A 106 -14.66 -0.29 7.60
N PHE A 107 -15.09 0.47 6.60
CA PHE A 107 -15.23 1.92 6.75
C PHE A 107 -16.23 2.32 7.86
N PHE A 108 -17.38 1.66 7.97
CA PHE A 108 -18.32 1.94 9.07
C PHE A 108 -17.79 1.51 10.43
N LEU A 109 -17.00 0.43 10.51
CA LEU A 109 -16.33 0.03 11.73
C LEU A 109 -15.29 1.10 12.14
N GLU A 110 -14.45 1.52 11.21
CA GLU A 110 -13.45 2.56 11.43
C GLU A 110 -14.09 3.87 11.84
N ALA A 111 -15.04 4.38 11.07
CA ALA A 111 -15.72 5.65 11.32
C ALA A 111 -16.46 5.65 12.67
N GLY A 112 -17.08 4.53 13.04
CA GLY A 112 -17.79 4.37 14.32
C GLY A 112 -16.86 4.47 15.52
N PHE A 113 -15.69 3.87 15.46
CA PHE A 113 -14.73 3.87 16.58
C PHE A 113 -13.68 5.00 16.52
N LEU A 114 -13.45 5.58 15.36
CA LEU A 114 -12.47 6.65 15.18
C LEU A 114 -12.75 7.86 16.08
N GLY A 115 -14.02 8.25 16.23
CA GLY A 115 -14.42 9.34 17.11
C GLY A 115 -14.05 9.08 18.58
N VAL A 116 -14.22 7.85 19.05
CA VAL A 116 -13.81 7.43 20.39
C VAL A 116 -12.29 7.41 20.53
N MET A 117 -11.59 6.88 19.55
CA MET A 117 -10.13 6.84 19.52
C MET A 117 -9.50 8.24 19.52
N LEU A 118 -10.07 9.19 18.79
CA LEU A 118 -9.53 10.56 18.67
C LEU A 118 -9.87 11.44 19.87
N PHE A 119 -11.10 11.33 20.40
CA PHE A 119 -11.66 12.29 21.35
C PHE A 119 -12.14 11.68 22.67
N GLY A 120 -12.07 10.35 22.80
CA GLY A 120 -12.63 9.61 23.94
C GLY A 120 -11.69 9.44 25.13
N MET A 121 -10.38 9.75 25.01
CA MET A 121 -9.36 9.41 26.01
C MET A 121 -9.73 9.80 27.45
N ASN A 122 -10.36 10.95 27.65
CA ASN A 122 -10.78 11.44 28.96
C ASN A 122 -12.30 11.32 29.20
N LYS A 123 -13.05 10.74 28.28
CA LYS A 123 -14.53 10.67 28.31
C LYS A 123 -15.06 9.28 28.51
N VAL A 124 -14.30 8.26 28.14
CA VAL A 124 -14.66 6.84 28.28
C VAL A 124 -13.63 6.12 29.14
N GLY A 125 -13.98 4.95 29.66
CA GLY A 125 -13.02 4.11 30.39
C GLY A 125 -11.89 3.65 29.50
N LYS A 126 -10.70 3.47 30.08
CA LYS A 126 -9.45 3.07 29.36
C LYS A 126 -9.63 1.81 28.52
N GLY A 127 -10.39 0.83 29.01
CA GLY A 127 -10.67 -0.42 28.28
C GLY A 127 -11.49 -0.19 27.02
N LEU A 128 -12.52 0.68 27.08
CA LEU A 128 -13.34 1.01 25.91
C LEU A 128 -12.55 1.84 24.90
N HIS A 129 -11.69 2.74 25.37
CA HIS A 129 -10.81 3.50 24.48
C HIS A 129 -9.84 2.59 23.73
N PHE A 130 -9.18 1.69 24.43
CA PHE A 130 -8.29 0.70 23.78
C PHE A 130 -9.05 -0.21 22.82
N PHE A 131 -10.26 -0.65 23.19
CA PHE A 131 -11.11 -1.43 22.29
C PHE A 131 -11.42 -0.65 21.01
N ALA A 132 -11.73 0.66 21.11
CA ALA A 132 -11.95 1.50 19.95
C ALA A 132 -10.69 1.62 19.06
N THR A 133 -9.52 1.82 19.65
CA THR A 133 -8.23 1.83 18.94
C THR A 133 -7.99 0.50 18.22
N LEU A 134 -8.27 -0.62 18.88
CA LEU A 134 -8.13 -1.95 18.28
C LEU A 134 -9.11 -2.16 17.12
N MET A 135 -10.38 -1.70 17.26
CA MET A 135 -11.36 -1.81 16.19
C MET A 135 -11.01 -0.97 14.96
N VAL A 136 -10.42 0.21 15.14
CA VAL A 136 -9.87 0.99 14.01
C VAL A 136 -8.73 0.22 13.33
N ALA A 137 -7.81 -0.36 14.08
CA ALA A 137 -6.73 -1.18 13.50
C ALA A 137 -7.25 -2.42 12.77
N VAL A 138 -8.26 -3.10 13.32
CA VAL A 138 -8.92 -4.24 12.66
C VAL A 138 -9.67 -3.79 11.41
N GLY A 139 -10.33 -2.63 11.44
CA GLY A 139 -11.03 -2.04 10.29
C GLY A 139 -10.09 -1.80 9.12
N THR A 140 -8.92 -1.19 9.36
CA THR A 140 -7.91 -0.99 8.28
C THR A 140 -7.44 -2.31 7.66
N PHE A 141 -7.34 -3.37 8.45
CA PHE A 141 -7.02 -4.71 7.94
C PHE A 141 -8.16 -5.32 7.13
N ILE A 142 -9.42 -5.18 7.58
CA ILE A 142 -10.61 -5.66 6.86
C ILE A 142 -10.77 -4.91 5.53
N SER A 143 -10.50 -3.60 5.50
CA SER A 143 -10.48 -2.82 4.25
C SER A 143 -9.45 -3.38 3.27
N ALA A 144 -8.22 -3.62 3.72
CA ALA A 144 -7.19 -4.25 2.90
C ALA A 144 -7.62 -5.66 2.41
N PHE A 145 -8.28 -6.44 3.23
CA PHE A 145 -8.80 -7.77 2.87
C PHE A 145 -9.76 -7.68 1.68
N TRP A 146 -10.78 -6.84 1.74
CA TRP A 146 -11.79 -6.75 0.69
C TRP A 146 -11.24 -6.17 -0.61
N ILE A 147 -10.49 -5.06 -0.54
CA ILE A 147 -9.95 -4.45 -1.77
C ILE A 147 -8.91 -5.34 -2.45
N LEU A 148 -8.12 -6.08 -1.67
CA LEU A 148 -7.18 -7.04 -2.23
C LEU A 148 -7.85 -8.29 -2.77
N SER A 149 -9.01 -8.70 -2.23
CA SER A 149 -9.84 -9.75 -2.83
C SER A 149 -10.30 -9.33 -4.22
N VAL A 150 -10.80 -8.10 -4.39
CA VAL A 150 -11.16 -7.54 -5.70
C VAL A 150 -9.97 -7.52 -6.65
N ASN A 151 -8.85 -6.95 -6.22
CA ASN A 151 -7.66 -6.82 -7.07
C ASN A 151 -7.07 -8.17 -7.46
N SER A 152 -6.99 -9.12 -6.52
CA SER A 152 -6.47 -10.46 -6.78
C SER A 152 -7.37 -11.24 -7.73
N TRP A 153 -8.69 -11.08 -7.65
CA TRP A 153 -9.61 -11.68 -8.61
C TRP A 153 -9.36 -11.17 -10.04
N MET A 154 -9.07 -9.88 -10.21
CA MET A 154 -8.69 -9.35 -11.53
C MET A 154 -7.39 -9.93 -12.07
N GLN A 155 -6.51 -10.41 -11.21
CA GLN A 155 -5.23 -11.04 -11.57
C GLN A 155 -5.36 -12.55 -11.85
N THR A 156 -6.16 -13.25 -11.07
CA THR A 156 -6.43 -14.70 -11.18
C THR A 156 -7.93 -14.95 -11.08
N PRO A 157 -8.71 -14.60 -12.12
CA PRO A 157 -10.16 -14.66 -12.08
C PRO A 157 -10.66 -16.11 -12.00
N THR A 158 -11.35 -16.43 -10.91
CA THR A 158 -11.94 -17.76 -10.64
C THR A 158 -13.32 -17.61 -10.03
N GLY A 159 -14.12 -18.67 -10.04
CA GLY A 159 -15.43 -18.72 -9.39
C GLY A 159 -16.54 -17.89 -10.05
N HIS A 160 -16.29 -17.30 -11.21
CA HIS A 160 -17.27 -16.56 -12.01
C HIS A 160 -17.78 -17.40 -13.18
N VAL A 161 -18.90 -16.97 -13.75
CA VAL A 161 -19.43 -17.45 -15.02
C VAL A 161 -19.65 -16.25 -15.94
N ILE A 162 -19.54 -16.44 -17.25
CA ILE A 162 -19.79 -15.38 -18.23
C ILE A 162 -21.24 -15.51 -18.71
N ALA A 163 -22.04 -14.49 -18.46
CA ALA A 163 -23.42 -14.41 -18.90
C ALA A 163 -23.54 -14.16 -20.41
N ALA A 164 -24.74 -14.40 -20.98
CA ALA A 164 -24.98 -14.20 -22.41
C ALA A 164 -24.73 -12.76 -22.90
N ASN A 165 -24.84 -11.77 -22.03
CA ASN A 165 -24.53 -10.35 -22.29
C ASN A 165 -23.03 -10.01 -22.12
N GLY A 166 -22.19 -11.00 -21.80
CA GLY A 166 -20.75 -10.82 -21.59
C GLY A 166 -20.34 -10.30 -20.21
N GLN A 167 -21.29 -10.17 -19.26
CA GLN A 167 -20.98 -9.82 -17.87
C GLN A 167 -20.41 -11.00 -17.09
N PHE A 168 -19.49 -10.70 -16.17
CA PHE A 168 -18.95 -11.69 -15.23
C PHE A 168 -19.90 -11.80 -14.05
N MET A 169 -20.60 -12.91 -13.94
CA MET A 169 -21.52 -13.18 -12.86
C MET A 169 -20.88 -14.09 -11.82
N PRO A 170 -21.23 -13.95 -10.53
CA PRO A 170 -20.81 -14.94 -9.54
C PRO A 170 -21.30 -16.32 -9.94
N GLY A 171 -20.42 -17.32 -9.84
CA GLY A 171 -20.76 -18.73 -10.01
C GLY A 171 -21.34 -19.30 -8.71
N GLU A 172 -21.19 -20.60 -8.51
CA GLU A 172 -21.76 -21.31 -7.37
C GLU A 172 -21.15 -20.93 -6.02
N SER A 173 -19.91 -20.42 -5.99
CA SER A 173 -19.19 -20.14 -4.73
C SER A 173 -18.53 -18.77 -4.72
N TRP A 174 -19.00 -17.88 -3.84
CA TRP A 174 -18.33 -16.63 -3.52
C TRP A 174 -16.94 -16.83 -2.87
N LEU A 175 -16.75 -17.95 -2.16
CA LEU A 175 -15.45 -18.25 -1.56
C LEU A 175 -14.36 -18.45 -2.62
N ALA A 176 -14.70 -19.03 -3.78
CA ALA A 176 -13.75 -19.17 -4.88
C ALA A 176 -13.35 -17.82 -5.51
N ILE A 177 -14.25 -16.83 -5.48
CA ILE A 177 -13.97 -15.46 -5.92
C ILE A 177 -13.08 -14.75 -4.89
N ILE A 178 -13.48 -14.78 -3.61
CA ILE A 178 -12.80 -14.07 -2.52
C ILE A 178 -11.39 -14.65 -2.30
N PHE A 179 -11.30 -15.98 -2.16
CA PHE A 179 -10.04 -16.70 -1.92
C PHE A 179 -9.45 -17.26 -3.21
N ASN A 180 -9.44 -16.46 -4.28
CA ASN A 180 -8.80 -16.83 -5.53
C ASN A 180 -7.30 -17.16 -5.33
N PRO A 181 -6.67 -17.85 -6.30
CA PRO A 181 -5.31 -18.40 -6.11
C PRO A 181 -4.23 -17.39 -5.69
N SER A 182 -4.35 -16.13 -6.09
CA SER A 182 -3.34 -15.11 -5.76
C SER A 182 -3.65 -14.30 -4.49
N PHE A 183 -4.87 -14.38 -3.96
CA PHE A 183 -5.33 -13.54 -2.86
C PHE A 183 -4.49 -13.65 -1.58
N PRO A 184 -4.21 -14.86 -1.02
CA PRO A 184 -3.47 -14.96 0.24
C PRO A 184 -2.06 -14.38 0.14
N TYR A 185 -1.38 -14.60 -0.98
CA TYR A 185 -0.04 -14.08 -1.23
C TYR A 185 -0.03 -12.54 -1.31
N ARG A 186 -1.02 -11.96 -2.02
CA ARG A 186 -1.17 -10.51 -2.14
C ARG A 186 -1.51 -9.85 -0.82
N LEU A 187 -2.43 -10.45 -0.05
CA LEU A 187 -2.83 -9.92 1.25
C LEU A 187 -1.63 -9.88 2.20
N VAL A 188 -0.93 -11.01 2.37
CA VAL A 188 0.22 -11.09 3.27
C VAL A 188 1.32 -10.12 2.84
N HIS A 189 1.69 -10.13 1.56
CA HIS A 189 2.75 -9.28 1.04
C HIS A 189 2.43 -7.79 1.22
N THR A 190 1.20 -7.35 0.92
CA THR A 190 0.78 -5.96 1.02
C THR A 190 0.68 -5.48 2.48
N VAL A 191 0.14 -6.30 3.38
CA VAL A 191 0.03 -5.94 4.80
C VAL A 191 1.41 -5.83 5.45
N LEU A 192 2.32 -6.76 5.16
CA LEU A 192 3.71 -6.68 5.64
C LEU A 192 4.42 -5.44 5.08
N ALA A 193 4.19 -5.09 3.80
CA ALA A 193 4.72 -3.88 3.20
C ALA A 193 4.19 -2.62 3.88
N ALA A 194 2.91 -2.58 4.28
CA ALA A 194 2.33 -1.46 5.04
C ALA A 194 2.96 -1.33 6.44
N TYR A 195 3.20 -2.44 7.12
CA TYR A 195 3.91 -2.43 8.41
C TYR A 195 5.36 -1.95 8.27
N LEU A 196 6.07 -2.37 7.22
CA LEU A 196 7.42 -1.88 6.95
C LEU A 196 7.42 -0.39 6.59
N THR A 197 6.49 0.08 5.77
CA THR A 197 6.33 1.50 5.45
C THR A 197 6.20 2.32 6.74
N THR A 198 5.32 1.90 7.64
CA THR A 198 5.17 2.56 8.95
C THR A 198 6.43 2.48 9.79
N ALA A 199 7.08 1.32 9.85
CA ALA A 199 8.31 1.16 10.63
C ALA A 199 9.43 2.11 10.14
N PHE A 200 9.60 2.25 8.83
CA PHE A 200 10.63 3.13 8.27
C PHE A 200 10.29 4.61 8.46
N ILE A 201 9.03 5.01 8.40
CA ILE A 201 8.61 6.39 8.72
C ILE A 201 8.84 6.69 10.21
N VAL A 202 8.34 5.83 11.11
CA VAL A 202 8.52 6.00 12.56
C VAL A 202 10.01 5.99 12.93
N GLY A 203 10.79 5.10 12.31
CA GLY A 203 12.23 5.02 12.45
C GLY A 203 12.95 6.28 11.97
N ALA A 204 12.57 6.83 10.83
CA ALA A 204 13.14 8.05 10.27
C ALA A 204 12.84 9.28 11.17
N VAL A 205 11.60 9.40 11.68
CA VAL A 205 11.23 10.47 12.62
C VAL A 205 12.01 10.33 13.92
N GLY A 206 12.12 9.10 14.46
CA GLY A 206 12.95 8.83 15.64
C GLY A 206 14.41 9.18 15.41
N ALA A 207 14.98 8.79 14.27
CA ALA A 207 16.35 9.12 13.90
C ALA A 207 16.57 10.63 13.72
N TRP A 208 15.61 11.34 13.11
CA TRP A 208 15.64 12.79 12.95
C TRP A 208 15.78 13.52 14.29
N HIS A 209 15.01 13.11 15.30
CA HIS A 209 15.08 13.70 16.62
C HIS A 209 16.33 13.27 17.38
N LEU A 210 16.80 12.03 17.26
CA LEU A 210 18.05 11.56 17.87
C LEU A 210 19.29 12.25 17.30
N LEU A 211 19.29 12.62 16.03
CA LEU A 211 20.37 13.40 15.42
C LEU A 211 20.48 14.83 16.00
N ARG A 212 19.38 15.36 16.55
CA ARG A 212 19.32 16.68 17.19
C ARG A 212 19.49 16.62 18.71
N ASP A 213 18.82 15.66 19.34
CA ASP A 213 18.84 15.45 20.77
C ASP A 213 18.90 13.94 21.08
N ARG A 214 20.09 13.46 21.38
CA ARG A 214 20.33 12.07 21.77
C ARG A 214 19.73 11.73 23.14
N GLY A 215 19.39 12.72 23.96
CA GLY A 215 18.76 12.57 25.26
C GLY A 215 17.26 12.26 25.20
N ASN A 216 16.59 12.53 24.06
CA ASN A 216 15.14 12.39 23.94
C ASN A 216 14.68 10.93 24.06
N GLU A 217 14.09 10.57 25.21
CA GLU A 217 13.66 9.20 25.52
C GLU A 217 12.48 8.74 24.63
N HIS A 218 11.62 9.65 24.18
CA HIS A 218 10.52 9.35 23.26
C HIS A 218 11.07 8.98 21.89
N ALA A 219 12.06 9.72 21.38
CA ALA A 219 12.73 9.42 20.12
C ALA A 219 13.50 8.09 20.18
N LYS A 220 14.20 7.81 21.29
CA LYS A 220 14.84 6.50 21.53
C LYS A 220 13.82 5.36 21.46
N LYS A 221 12.66 5.52 22.10
CA LYS A 221 11.62 4.49 22.10
C LYS A 221 11.04 4.26 20.71
N MET A 222 10.66 5.33 19.99
CA MET A 222 10.19 5.24 18.60
C MET A 222 11.19 4.51 17.72
N PHE A 223 12.44 4.97 17.72
CA PHE A 223 13.51 4.40 16.91
C PHE A 223 13.74 2.92 17.24
N SER A 224 13.76 2.58 18.52
CA SER A 224 13.91 1.20 18.97
C SER A 224 12.78 0.29 18.49
N MET A 225 11.52 0.71 18.62
CA MET A 225 10.36 -0.08 18.18
C MET A 225 10.37 -0.26 16.67
N ALA A 226 10.63 0.81 15.93
CA ALA A 226 10.72 0.80 14.48
C ALA A 226 11.83 -0.14 13.96
N MET A 227 13.00 -0.10 14.56
CA MET A 227 14.12 -0.96 14.16
C MET A 227 13.89 -2.44 14.54
N TRP A 228 13.16 -2.74 15.60
CA TRP A 228 12.70 -4.11 15.86
C TRP A 228 11.73 -4.59 14.80
N MET A 229 10.76 -3.76 14.42
CA MET A 229 9.83 -4.09 13.34
C MET A 229 10.57 -4.33 12.02
N ALA A 230 11.49 -3.43 11.64
CA ALA A 230 12.31 -3.59 10.45
C ALA A 230 13.11 -4.91 10.47
N ALA A 231 13.76 -5.23 11.59
CA ALA A 231 14.60 -6.41 11.71
C ALA A 231 13.81 -7.73 11.66
N LEU A 232 12.58 -7.75 12.17
CA LEU A 232 11.77 -8.97 12.25
C LEU A 232 10.87 -9.14 11.01
N VAL A 233 10.29 -8.06 10.52
CA VAL A 233 9.29 -8.14 9.44
C VAL A 233 9.96 -8.20 8.06
N THR A 234 11.12 -7.53 7.85
CA THR A 234 11.73 -7.54 6.51
C THR A 234 12.15 -8.94 6.04
N PRO A 235 12.77 -9.82 6.86
CA PRO A 235 13.03 -11.20 6.44
C PRO A 235 11.75 -11.95 6.05
N VAL A 236 10.66 -11.76 6.81
CA VAL A 236 9.36 -12.37 6.52
C VAL A 236 8.79 -11.82 5.22
N GLN A 237 8.95 -10.50 4.95
CA GLN A 237 8.54 -9.88 3.70
C GLN A 237 9.30 -10.44 2.50
N VAL A 238 10.59 -10.70 2.62
CA VAL A 238 11.40 -11.34 1.55
C VAL A 238 10.85 -12.73 1.23
N LEU A 239 10.58 -13.54 2.24
CA LEU A 239 9.99 -14.87 2.07
C LEU A 239 8.57 -14.80 1.47
N ALA A 240 7.74 -13.88 1.95
CA ALA A 240 6.40 -13.67 1.40
C ALA A 240 6.46 -13.18 -0.05
N GLY A 241 7.45 -12.37 -0.41
CA GLY A 241 7.70 -11.92 -1.78
C GLY A 241 8.12 -13.05 -2.71
N ASP A 242 8.99 -13.92 -2.25
CA ASP A 242 9.41 -15.13 -2.98
C ASP A 242 8.21 -16.03 -3.28
N GLN A 243 7.41 -16.38 -2.27
CA GLN A 243 6.20 -17.19 -2.43
C GLN A 243 5.17 -16.52 -3.36
N HIS A 244 5.03 -15.19 -3.31
CA HIS A 244 4.19 -14.45 -4.23
C HIS A 244 4.74 -14.51 -5.67
N GLY A 245 6.06 -14.47 -5.85
CA GLY A 245 6.73 -14.66 -7.14
C GLY A 245 6.46 -16.03 -7.74
N LEU A 246 6.57 -17.10 -6.95
CA LEU A 246 6.25 -18.48 -7.38
C LEU A 246 4.78 -18.63 -7.79
N ASN A 247 3.86 -18.09 -6.99
CA ASN A 247 2.44 -18.08 -7.36
C ASN A 247 2.17 -17.27 -8.64
N THR A 248 2.90 -16.16 -8.85
CA THR A 248 2.79 -15.38 -10.09
C THR A 248 3.33 -16.15 -11.27
N LEU A 249 4.41 -16.91 -11.12
CA LEU A 249 4.94 -17.77 -12.19
C LEU A 249 3.94 -18.84 -12.62
N GLU A 250 3.24 -19.42 -11.66
CA GLU A 250 2.22 -20.46 -11.94
C GLU A 250 1.02 -19.92 -12.72
N HIS A 251 0.50 -18.74 -12.34
CA HIS A 251 -0.77 -18.21 -12.87
C HIS A 251 -0.60 -17.12 -13.92
N GLN A 252 0.53 -16.43 -13.96
CA GLN A 252 0.83 -15.31 -14.86
C GLN A 252 2.30 -15.35 -15.33
N PRO A 253 2.75 -16.44 -16.01
CA PRO A 253 4.16 -16.63 -16.34
C PRO A 253 4.75 -15.47 -17.15
N MET A 254 4.00 -14.88 -18.08
CA MET A 254 4.48 -13.77 -18.91
C MET A 254 4.78 -12.51 -18.11
N LYS A 255 4.08 -12.28 -17.00
CA LYS A 255 4.41 -11.22 -16.04
C LYS A 255 5.80 -11.45 -15.44
N VAL A 256 6.10 -12.68 -15.04
CA VAL A 256 7.42 -13.02 -14.49
C VAL A 256 8.51 -12.88 -15.54
N MET A 257 8.24 -13.29 -16.79
CA MET A 257 9.19 -13.10 -17.89
C MET A 257 9.49 -11.61 -18.12
N ALA A 258 8.48 -10.75 -18.06
CA ALA A 258 8.67 -9.30 -18.14
C ALA A 258 9.44 -8.75 -16.92
N MET A 259 9.17 -9.25 -15.71
CA MET A 259 9.90 -8.88 -14.49
C MET A 259 11.39 -9.25 -14.61
N GLU A 260 11.69 -10.42 -15.16
CA GLU A 260 13.05 -10.93 -15.30
C GLU A 260 13.76 -10.41 -16.57
N GLY A 261 13.00 -9.91 -17.56
CA GLY A 261 13.53 -9.45 -18.84
C GLY A 261 13.91 -10.61 -19.77
N HIS A 262 13.23 -11.76 -19.63
CA HIS A 262 13.43 -12.94 -20.47
C HIS A 262 12.60 -12.83 -21.75
N TYR A 263 13.18 -12.24 -22.78
CA TYR A 263 12.57 -12.19 -24.10
C TYR A 263 12.61 -13.56 -24.77
N ASP A 264 13.75 -14.24 -24.68
CA ASP A 264 13.93 -15.58 -25.23
C ASP A 264 13.65 -16.68 -24.20
N SER A 265 13.19 -17.82 -24.65
CA SER A 265 13.05 -19.04 -23.85
C SER A 265 14.41 -19.63 -23.48
N HIS A 266 14.53 -20.15 -22.26
CA HIS A 266 15.76 -20.70 -21.69
C HIS A 266 15.60 -22.21 -21.40
N PRO A 267 15.87 -23.12 -22.35
CA PRO A 267 15.65 -24.55 -22.15
C PRO A 267 16.61 -25.21 -21.14
N GLU A 268 17.80 -24.61 -20.90
CA GLU A 268 18.87 -25.16 -20.06
C GLU A 268 19.05 -24.36 -18.74
N GLY A 269 18.04 -23.57 -18.37
CA GLY A 269 18.05 -22.74 -17.17
C GLY A 269 18.28 -21.25 -17.46
N ALA A 270 17.40 -20.42 -16.88
CA ALA A 270 17.37 -18.98 -17.07
C ALA A 270 18.34 -18.24 -16.14
N PRO A 271 19.04 -17.21 -16.61
CA PRO A 271 19.84 -16.33 -15.77
C PRO A 271 18.93 -15.44 -14.90
N LEU A 272 19.47 -14.94 -13.78
CA LEU A 272 18.91 -13.79 -13.06
C LEU A 272 19.63 -12.54 -13.55
N TYR A 273 18.93 -11.67 -14.27
CA TYR A 273 19.48 -10.39 -14.70
C TYR A 273 19.40 -9.37 -13.56
N LEU A 274 20.55 -8.88 -13.12
CA LEU A 274 20.63 -7.82 -12.09
C LEU A 274 20.43 -6.43 -12.70
N PHE A 275 20.90 -6.26 -13.95
CA PHE A 275 20.81 -5.03 -14.73
C PHE A 275 20.59 -5.37 -16.21
N GLY A 276 19.97 -4.46 -16.95
CA GLY A 276 19.79 -4.51 -18.37
C GLY A 276 18.85 -3.42 -18.84
N ILE A 277 18.88 -3.08 -20.10
CA ILE A 277 17.99 -2.09 -20.72
C ILE A 277 17.05 -2.86 -21.67
N PRO A 278 15.76 -3.03 -21.33
CA PRO A 278 14.82 -3.71 -22.21
C PRO A 278 14.63 -2.94 -23.51
N ASN A 279 14.80 -3.65 -24.62
CA ASN A 279 14.59 -3.15 -25.98
C ASN A 279 13.37 -3.86 -26.58
N GLU A 280 12.20 -3.26 -26.42
CA GLU A 280 10.93 -3.85 -26.84
C GLU A 280 10.79 -3.95 -28.37
N ARG A 281 11.56 -3.14 -29.15
CA ARG A 281 11.54 -3.19 -30.62
C ARG A 281 12.31 -4.37 -31.16
N GLU A 282 13.46 -4.69 -30.54
CA GLU A 282 14.34 -5.78 -30.93
C GLU A 282 14.11 -7.04 -30.12
N GLN A 283 13.13 -7.01 -29.19
CA GLN A 283 12.74 -8.12 -28.31
C GLN A 283 13.95 -8.74 -27.60
N ARG A 284 14.81 -7.87 -27.00
CA ARG A 284 16.00 -8.31 -26.27
C ARG A 284 16.34 -7.41 -25.10
N LEU A 285 17.19 -7.90 -24.20
CA LEU A 285 17.74 -7.13 -23.09
C LEU A 285 19.16 -6.64 -23.45
N ASP A 286 19.30 -5.35 -23.71
CA ASP A 286 20.61 -4.75 -24.02
C ASP A 286 21.43 -4.56 -22.74
N TYR A 287 22.76 -4.66 -22.85
CA TYR A 287 23.70 -4.52 -21.72
C TYR A 287 23.38 -5.38 -20.51
N ALA A 288 22.87 -6.58 -20.74
CA ALA A 288 22.45 -7.49 -19.70
C ALA A 288 23.63 -7.93 -18.82
N VAL A 289 23.50 -7.73 -17.52
CA VAL A 289 24.41 -8.25 -16.49
C VAL A 289 23.62 -9.20 -15.61
N GLY A 290 23.95 -10.49 -15.68
CA GLY A 290 23.19 -11.52 -14.99
C GLY A 290 24.06 -12.63 -14.43
N VAL A 291 23.48 -13.38 -13.47
CA VAL A 291 24.08 -14.59 -12.92
C VAL A 291 23.46 -15.79 -13.64
N PRO A 292 24.25 -16.59 -14.35
CA PRO A 292 23.74 -17.74 -15.11
C PRO A 292 22.96 -18.70 -14.20
N LYS A 293 21.83 -19.23 -14.70
CA LYS A 293 20.99 -20.26 -14.05
C LYS A 293 20.37 -19.87 -12.69
N LEU A 294 20.71 -18.70 -12.16
CA LEU A 294 20.18 -18.28 -10.85
C LEU A 294 18.67 -17.94 -10.91
N GLY A 295 18.16 -17.48 -12.06
CA GLY A 295 16.73 -17.28 -12.28
C GLY A 295 15.93 -18.57 -12.15
N SER A 296 16.34 -19.63 -12.82
CA SER A 296 15.71 -20.95 -12.70
C SER A 296 15.88 -21.54 -11.30
N LEU A 297 17.03 -21.35 -10.66
CA LEU A 297 17.24 -21.81 -9.29
C LEU A 297 16.25 -21.18 -8.30
N ILE A 298 16.01 -19.88 -8.40
CA ILE A 298 15.06 -19.16 -7.52
C ILE A 298 13.61 -19.55 -7.88
N LEU A 299 13.24 -19.53 -9.16
CA LEU A 299 11.85 -19.68 -9.58
C LEU A 299 11.37 -21.13 -9.72
N LYS A 300 12.29 -22.10 -9.87
CA LYS A 300 11.98 -23.52 -10.08
C LYS A 300 12.70 -24.45 -9.10
N HIS A 301 13.57 -23.91 -8.25
CA HIS A 301 14.43 -24.66 -7.33
C HIS A 301 15.36 -25.68 -8.02
N ASP A 302 15.55 -25.52 -9.33
CA ASP A 302 16.47 -26.30 -10.15
C ASP A 302 17.20 -25.36 -11.14
N PRO A 303 18.53 -25.26 -11.10
CA PRO A 303 19.29 -24.36 -11.96
C PRO A 303 19.19 -24.71 -13.45
N ASN A 304 18.83 -25.95 -13.80
CA ASN A 304 18.69 -26.40 -15.17
C ASN A 304 17.23 -26.47 -15.64
N ALA A 305 16.26 -26.09 -14.80
CA ALA A 305 14.86 -26.12 -15.18
C ALA A 305 14.58 -25.16 -16.35
N PRO A 306 13.84 -25.60 -17.38
CA PRO A 306 13.48 -24.75 -18.51
C PRO A 306 12.55 -23.62 -18.05
N MET A 307 12.78 -22.42 -18.60
CA MET A 307 11.93 -21.25 -18.42
C MET A 307 11.43 -20.76 -19.77
N PRO A 308 10.11 -20.46 -19.91
CA PRO A 308 9.61 -19.83 -21.12
C PRO A 308 10.16 -18.41 -21.25
N GLY A 309 10.12 -17.86 -22.47
CA GLY A 309 10.36 -16.47 -22.73
C GLY A 309 9.10 -15.78 -23.27
N LEU A 310 9.19 -14.47 -23.49
CA LEU A 310 8.11 -13.71 -24.13
C LEU A 310 7.93 -14.09 -25.62
N ASP A 311 8.93 -14.71 -26.24
CA ASP A 311 8.89 -15.29 -27.58
C ASP A 311 7.78 -16.36 -27.78
N THR A 312 7.21 -16.86 -26.68
CA THR A 312 6.12 -17.86 -26.70
C THR A 312 4.73 -17.27 -26.92
N ILE A 313 4.57 -15.94 -26.88
CA ILE A 313 3.29 -15.25 -27.08
C ILE A 313 3.42 -14.10 -28.10
N PRO A 314 2.32 -13.71 -28.78
CA PRO A 314 2.33 -12.56 -29.68
C PRO A 314 2.70 -11.25 -28.94
N ASP A 315 3.40 -10.35 -29.62
CA ASP A 315 3.82 -9.04 -29.07
C ASP A 315 2.65 -8.23 -28.50
N ALA A 316 1.47 -8.31 -29.14
CA ALA A 316 0.26 -7.63 -28.68
C ALA A 316 -0.27 -8.12 -27.31
N ASP A 317 0.18 -9.28 -26.84
CA ASP A 317 -0.21 -9.89 -25.58
C ASP A 317 0.91 -9.79 -24.51
N GLN A 318 2.07 -9.25 -24.89
CA GLN A 318 3.17 -9.07 -23.96
C GLN A 318 2.94 -7.87 -23.03
N PRO A 319 3.30 -7.97 -21.73
CA PRO A 319 3.35 -6.81 -20.83
C PRO A 319 4.43 -5.82 -21.27
N PRO A 320 4.31 -4.50 -20.96
CA PRO A 320 5.37 -3.52 -21.18
C PRO A 320 6.61 -3.83 -20.34
N VAL A 321 7.60 -4.48 -20.94
CA VAL A 321 8.77 -5.05 -20.24
C VAL A 321 9.56 -3.98 -19.52
N SER A 322 9.85 -2.85 -20.17
CA SER A 322 10.69 -1.78 -19.60
C SER A 322 10.17 -1.29 -18.24
N ILE A 323 8.87 -1.08 -18.13
CA ILE A 323 8.24 -0.58 -16.90
C ILE A 323 8.26 -1.67 -15.82
N VAL A 324 7.87 -2.89 -16.18
CA VAL A 324 7.78 -4.04 -15.25
C VAL A 324 9.15 -4.43 -14.72
N PHE A 325 10.15 -4.52 -15.59
CA PHE A 325 11.52 -4.87 -15.27
C PHE A 325 12.13 -3.91 -14.22
N TRP A 326 12.02 -2.61 -14.46
CA TRP A 326 12.61 -1.61 -13.56
C TRP A 326 11.82 -1.43 -12.27
N SER A 327 10.49 -1.44 -12.32
CA SER A 327 9.68 -1.33 -11.10
C SER A 327 9.91 -2.51 -10.16
N PHE A 328 10.03 -3.72 -10.68
CA PHE A 328 10.38 -4.90 -9.89
C PHE A 328 11.74 -4.76 -9.20
N ARG A 329 12.77 -4.33 -9.93
CA ARG A 329 14.11 -4.14 -9.37
C ARG A 329 14.17 -3.04 -8.32
N ILE A 330 13.44 -1.95 -8.50
CA ILE A 330 13.33 -0.88 -7.49
C ILE A 330 12.69 -1.44 -6.21
N MET A 331 11.58 -2.18 -6.34
CA MET A 331 10.90 -2.78 -5.19
C MET A 331 11.82 -3.73 -4.43
N VAL A 332 12.43 -4.69 -5.12
CA VAL A 332 13.32 -5.71 -4.51
C VAL A 332 14.58 -5.05 -3.94
N GLY A 333 15.20 -4.13 -4.68
CA GLY A 333 16.38 -3.40 -4.22
C GLY A 333 16.14 -2.63 -2.93
N ILE A 334 15.02 -1.94 -2.83
CA ILE A 334 14.60 -1.26 -1.58
C ILE A 334 14.36 -2.28 -0.46
N GLY A 335 13.70 -3.40 -0.75
CA GLY A 335 13.49 -4.48 0.21
C GLY A 335 14.82 -5.01 0.79
N LEU A 336 15.83 -5.20 -0.04
CA LEU A 336 17.18 -5.61 0.39
C LEU A 336 17.88 -4.53 1.23
N LEU A 337 17.72 -3.25 0.88
CA LEU A 337 18.23 -2.14 1.69
C LEU A 337 17.53 -2.08 3.06
N MET A 338 16.21 -2.31 3.11
CA MET A 338 15.45 -2.42 4.35
C MET A 338 15.96 -3.58 5.22
N LEU A 339 16.22 -4.74 4.62
CA LEU A 339 16.82 -5.89 5.30
C LEU A 339 18.20 -5.52 5.87
N GLY A 340 19.05 -4.91 5.05
CA GLY A 340 20.38 -4.45 5.48
C GLY A 340 20.32 -3.49 6.67
N LEU A 341 19.39 -2.52 6.66
CA LEU A 341 19.21 -1.59 7.77
C LEU A 341 18.68 -2.30 9.04
N GLY A 342 17.74 -3.23 8.87
CA GLY A 342 17.26 -4.07 9.97
C GLY A 342 18.39 -4.86 10.64
N LEU A 343 19.21 -5.54 9.86
CA LEU A 343 20.38 -6.27 10.35
C LEU A 343 21.43 -5.36 10.99
N TRP A 344 21.68 -4.20 10.39
CA TRP A 344 22.56 -3.19 10.99
C TRP A 344 22.05 -2.70 12.33
N SER A 345 20.74 -2.53 12.48
CA SER A 345 20.14 -2.16 13.76
C SER A 345 20.34 -3.23 14.84
N LEU A 346 20.26 -4.53 14.48
CA LEU A 346 20.57 -5.62 15.40
C LEU A 346 22.05 -5.60 15.84
N LEU A 347 22.97 -5.39 14.90
CA LEU A 347 24.39 -5.23 15.21
C LEU A 347 24.63 -4.03 16.13
N ALA A 348 23.93 -2.91 15.88
CA ALA A 348 24.03 -1.72 16.72
C ALA A 348 23.50 -1.97 18.15
N ARG A 349 22.45 -2.78 18.30
CA ARG A 349 21.95 -3.24 19.62
C ARG A 349 22.95 -4.11 20.33
N TRP A 350 23.47 -5.10 19.64
CA TRP A 350 24.48 -6.01 20.21
C TRP A 350 25.70 -5.24 20.71
N ARG A 351 26.15 -4.21 19.94
CA ARG A 351 27.27 -3.33 20.33
C ARG A 351 26.86 -2.21 21.31
N LYS A 352 25.61 -2.17 21.79
CA LYS A 352 25.04 -1.14 22.67
C LYS A 352 25.18 0.29 22.12
N ARG A 353 25.20 0.46 20.78
CA ARG A 353 25.38 1.72 20.07
C ARG A 353 24.16 2.17 19.28
N LEU A 354 22.98 1.58 19.53
CA LEU A 354 21.77 1.87 18.76
C LEU A 354 21.42 3.37 18.75
N TYR A 355 21.61 4.05 19.88
CA TYR A 355 21.27 5.47 20.04
C TYR A 355 22.42 6.43 19.81
N ASP A 356 23.66 5.92 19.61
CA ASP A 356 24.86 6.73 19.45
C ASP A 356 25.45 6.67 18.04
N TRP A 357 25.00 5.70 17.23
CA TRP A 357 25.56 5.46 15.90
C TRP A 357 24.94 6.38 14.86
N THR A 358 25.51 7.57 14.68
CA THR A 358 25.02 8.62 13.78
C THR A 358 24.82 8.14 12.34
N ALA A 359 25.70 7.26 11.83
CA ALA A 359 25.57 6.71 10.47
C ALA A 359 24.28 5.88 10.32
N LEU A 360 23.93 5.06 11.32
CA LEU A 360 22.67 4.31 11.34
C LEU A 360 21.46 5.26 11.34
N HIS A 361 21.50 6.34 12.15
CA HIS A 361 20.41 7.30 12.19
C HIS A 361 20.26 8.05 10.86
N ARG A 362 21.36 8.43 10.20
CA ARG A 362 21.32 9.05 8.87
C ARG A 362 20.76 8.09 7.81
N ALA A 363 21.18 6.83 7.83
CA ALA A 363 20.66 5.80 6.94
C ALA A 363 19.15 5.58 7.16
N ALA A 364 18.70 5.46 8.42
CA ALA A 364 17.28 5.32 8.77
C ALA A 364 16.45 6.54 8.32
N LEU A 365 17.00 7.76 8.47
CA LEU A 365 16.34 8.98 8.00
C LEU A 365 16.20 8.98 6.48
N PHE A 366 17.25 8.64 5.74
CA PHE A 366 17.23 8.54 4.28
C PHE A 366 16.23 7.49 3.80
N MET A 367 16.13 6.38 4.50
CA MET A 367 15.19 5.29 4.19
C MET A 367 13.75 5.59 4.61
N GLY A 368 13.44 6.74 5.23
CA GLY A 368 12.08 7.09 5.65
C GLY A 368 11.01 6.93 4.57
N PRO A 369 11.18 7.50 3.37
CA PRO A 369 10.20 7.39 2.29
C PRO A 369 10.27 6.07 1.50
N SER A 370 11.24 5.19 1.79
CA SER A 370 11.53 4.01 0.99
C SER A 370 10.35 3.03 0.91
N GLY A 371 9.55 2.92 1.97
CA GLY A 371 8.36 2.09 1.99
C GLY A 371 7.33 2.51 0.94
N PHE A 372 7.10 3.80 0.78
CA PHE A 372 6.19 4.32 -0.25
C PHE A 372 6.70 4.02 -1.66
N VAL A 373 8.00 4.23 -1.89
CA VAL A 373 8.60 3.93 -3.20
C VAL A 373 8.50 2.45 -3.53
N ALA A 374 8.79 1.57 -2.57
CA ALA A 374 8.68 0.13 -2.75
C ALA A 374 7.24 -0.33 -3.02
N VAL A 375 6.25 0.23 -2.28
CA VAL A 375 4.83 -0.08 -2.47
C VAL A 375 4.35 0.35 -3.85
N ILE A 376 4.66 1.59 -4.27
CA ILE A 376 4.29 2.08 -5.61
C ILE A 376 4.96 1.24 -6.71
N ALA A 377 6.26 0.96 -6.58
CA ALA A 377 6.97 0.11 -7.53
C ALA A 377 6.37 -1.30 -7.61
N GLY A 378 6.00 -1.90 -6.48
CA GLY A 378 5.30 -3.19 -6.43
C GLY A 378 3.93 -3.16 -7.12
N TRP A 379 3.15 -2.11 -6.92
CA TRP A 379 1.87 -1.93 -7.61
C TRP A 379 2.06 -1.70 -9.12
N VAL A 380 3.04 -0.92 -9.54
CA VAL A 380 3.41 -0.77 -10.96
C VAL A 380 3.76 -2.13 -11.56
N THR A 381 4.62 -2.90 -10.90
CA THR A 381 4.97 -4.27 -11.34
C THR A 381 3.72 -5.14 -11.51
N THR A 382 2.81 -5.10 -10.55
CA THR A 382 1.59 -5.91 -10.54
C THR A 382 0.61 -5.51 -11.64
N GLU A 383 0.30 -4.21 -11.76
CA GLU A 383 -0.76 -3.71 -12.63
C GLU A 383 -0.30 -3.53 -14.08
N VAL A 384 0.92 -3.07 -14.29
CA VAL A 384 1.50 -2.99 -15.64
C VAL A 384 1.88 -4.37 -16.14
N GLY A 385 2.36 -5.25 -15.25
CA GLY A 385 2.64 -6.65 -15.60
C GLY A 385 1.40 -7.50 -15.93
N ARG A 386 0.18 -7.01 -15.65
CA ARG A 386 -1.07 -7.63 -16.10
C ARG A 386 -1.47 -7.21 -17.50
N GLN A 387 -0.94 -6.11 -18.01
CA GLN A 387 -1.31 -5.63 -19.34
C GLN A 387 -0.99 -6.70 -20.42
N PRO A 388 -1.79 -6.76 -21.49
CA PRO A 388 -2.82 -5.80 -21.91
C PRO A 388 -4.23 -6.00 -21.30
N TYR A 389 -4.36 -6.72 -20.23
CA TYR A 389 -5.66 -7.07 -19.63
C TYR A 389 -6.02 -6.20 -18.41
N THR A 390 -7.29 -5.85 -18.28
CA THR A 390 -7.90 -5.34 -17.03
C THR A 390 -8.32 -6.49 -16.12
N VAL A 391 -8.95 -7.54 -16.68
CA VAL A 391 -9.17 -8.83 -16.02
C VAL A 391 -8.37 -9.86 -16.80
N TYR A 392 -7.38 -10.48 -16.18
CA TYR A 392 -6.38 -11.29 -16.83
C TYR A 392 -7.01 -12.41 -17.67
N GLY A 393 -6.65 -12.46 -18.96
CA GLY A 393 -7.15 -13.43 -19.93
C GLY A 393 -8.60 -13.26 -20.39
N LEU A 394 -9.40 -12.35 -19.76
CA LEU A 394 -10.84 -12.23 -20.02
C LEU A 394 -11.25 -10.88 -20.62
N LEU A 395 -10.67 -9.78 -20.16
CA LEU A 395 -11.06 -8.45 -20.60
C LEU A 395 -9.81 -7.58 -20.84
N ARG A 396 -9.63 -7.16 -22.09
CA ARG A 396 -8.52 -6.26 -22.45
C ARG A 396 -8.76 -4.84 -21.92
N THR A 397 -7.70 -4.13 -21.61
CA THR A 397 -7.76 -2.74 -21.14
C THR A 397 -8.33 -1.80 -22.21
N ALA A 398 -8.06 -2.06 -23.47
CA ALA A 398 -8.65 -1.30 -24.58
C ALA A 398 -10.17 -1.42 -24.63
N ASP A 399 -10.72 -2.57 -24.24
CA ASP A 399 -12.16 -2.87 -24.23
C ASP A 399 -12.85 -2.50 -22.91
N SER A 400 -12.12 -1.86 -21.97
CA SER A 400 -12.59 -1.55 -20.62
C SER A 400 -12.94 -0.09 -20.42
N VAL A 401 -12.45 0.79 -21.29
CA VAL A 401 -12.54 2.25 -21.17
C VAL A 401 -13.94 2.77 -21.50
N SER A 402 -14.33 3.86 -20.85
CA SER A 402 -15.57 4.59 -21.16
C SER A 402 -15.49 5.24 -22.54
N PRO A 403 -16.59 5.35 -23.27
CA PRO A 403 -16.64 6.01 -24.58
C PRO A 403 -16.62 7.54 -24.44
N LEU A 404 -15.51 8.08 -23.92
CA LEU A 404 -15.33 9.51 -23.68
C LEU A 404 -14.40 10.14 -24.72
N ALA A 405 -14.67 11.38 -25.09
CA ALA A 405 -13.79 12.13 -25.99
C ALA A 405 -12.48 12.52 -25.28
N ALA A 406 -11.34 12.42 -25.97
CA ALA A 406 -10.02 12.73 -25.44
C ALA A 406 -9.90 14.11 -24.75
N PRO A 407 -10.49 15.22 -25.28
CA PRO A 407 -10.45 16.53 -24.61
C PRO A 407 -11.12 16.53 -23.23
N ALA A 408 -12.20 15.77 -23.03
CA ALA A 408 -12.89 15.67 -21.75
C ALA A 408 -12.03 14.95 -20.71
N VAL A 409 -11.39 13.85 -21.12
CA VAL A 409 -10.45 13.11 -20.26
C VAL A 409 -9.22 13.96 -19.92
N ALA A 410 -8.68 14.71 -20.89
CA ALA A 410 -7.56 15.60 -20.67
C ALA A 410 -7.91 16.73 -19.67
N ALA A 411 -9.06 17.37 -19.81
CA ALA A 411 -9.52 18.40 -18.87
C ALA A 411 -9.69 17.85 -17.45
N SER A 412 -10.30 16.66 -17.33
CA SER A 412 -10.43 15.95 -16.08
C SER A 412 -9.06 15.63 -15.45
N LEU A 413 -8.11 15.09 -16.23
CA LEU A 413 -6.76 14.79 -15.76
C LEU A 413 -6.06 16.04 -15.21
N VAL A 414 -6.10 17.15 -15.93
CA VAL A 414 -5.49 18.42 -15.48
C VAL A 414 -6.13 18.88 -14.16
N ALA A 415 -7.47 18.82 -14.05
CA ALA A 415 -8.17 19.17 -12.82
C ALA A 415 -7.73 18.27 -11.64
N PHE A 416 -7.63 16.95 -11.85
CA PHE A 416 -7.15 16.02 -10.84
C PHE A 416 -5.72 16.36 -10.39
N VAL A 417 -4.81 16.58 -11.31
CA VAL A 417 -3.41 16.93 -10.99
C VAL A 417 -3.36 18.18 -10.11
N ILE A 418 -4.07 19.25 -10.50
CA ILE A 418 -4.09 20.52 -9.75
C ILE A 418 -4.67 20.30 -8.33
N VAL A 419 -5.83 19.67 -8.23
CA VAL A 419 -6.53 19.45 -6.95
C VAL A 419 -5.72 18.55 -6.04
N TYR A 420 -5.15 17.47 -6.58
CA TYR A 420 -4.35 16.54 -5.80
C TYR A 420 -3.07 17.18 -5.22
N PHE A 421 -2.32 17.92 -6.04
CA PHE A 421 -1.13 18.63 -5.54
C PHE A 421 -1.51 19.73 -4.54
N ALA A 422 -2.63 20.42 -4.71
CA ALA A 422 -3.10 21.41 -3.74
C ALA A 422 -3.51 20.75 -2.42
N VAL A 423 -4.45 19.80 -2.45
CA VAL A 423 -5.01 19.19 -1.22
C VAL A 423 -3.99 18.31 -0.51
N PHE A 424 -3.43 17.33 -1.23
CA PHE A 424 -2.50 16.38 -0.63
C PHE A 424 -1.10 16.97 -0.41
N GLY A 425 -0.70 17.98 -1.19
CA GLY A 425 0.53 18.73 -0.96
C GLY A 425 0.48 19.51 0.35
N ILE A 426 -0.62 20.23 0.61
CA ILE A 426 -0.84 20.92 1.90
C ILE A 426 -0.91 19.92 3.05
N GLY A 427 -1.63 18.81 2.88
CA GLY A 427 -1.72 17.74 3.87
C GLY A 427 -0.35 17.15 4.20
N THR A 428 0.44 16.84 3.19
CA THR A 428 1.81 16.30 3.35
C THR A 428 2.72 17.31 4.04
N TRP A 429 2.67 18.58 3.63
CA TRP A 429 3.43 19.65 4.30
C TRP A 429 3.08 19.73 5.79
N TYR A 430 1.80 19.64 6.12
CA TYR A 430 1.35 19.70 7.52
C TYR A 430 1.78 18.46 8.32
N LEU A 431 1.72 17.26 7.72
CA LEU A 431 2.25 16.02 8.30
C LEU A 431 3.74 16.15 8.61
N LEU A 432 4.54 16.62 7.66
CA LEU A 432 5.97 16.84 7.87
C LEU A 432 6.24 17.87 8.97
N LYS A 433 5.43 18.92 9.07
CA LYS A 433 5.52 19.92 10.14
C LYS A 433 5.20 19.30 11.52
N LEU A 434 4.22 18.40 11.60
CA LEU A 434 3.93 17.66 12.84
C LEU A 434 5.09 16.73 13.22
N MET A 435 5.59 15.95 12.26
CA MET A 435 6.71 15.01 12.46
C MET A 435 8.01 15.73 12.84
N ALA A 436 8.21 16.97 12.39
CA ALA A 436 9.38 17.78 12.73
C ALA A 436 9.39 18.30 14.17
N LYS A 437 8.24 18.33 14.86
CA LYS A 437 8.16 18.69 16.27
C LYS A 437 8.64 17.51 17.11
N PRO A 438 9.53 17.75 18.11
CA PRO A 438 10.01 16.67 18.96
C PRO A 438 8.87 16.17 19.87
N PRO A 439 8.69 14.84 20.01
CA PRO A 439 7.80 14.30 21.01
C PRO A 439 8.33 14.60 22.44
N HIS A 440 7.44 14.92 23.34
CA HIS A 440 7.80 15.35 24.69
C HIS A 440 6.86 14.77 25.76
N ALA A 441 7.24 14.87 27.02
CA ALA A 441 6.39 14.51 28.15
C ALA A 441 5.18 15.45 28.24
N GLY A 442 4.00 14.88 28.49
CA GLY A 442 2.75 15.65 28.55
C GLY A 442 2.20 16.02 27.17
N GLU A 443 2.50 15.22 26.14
CA GLU A 443 2.00 15.41 24.77
C GLU A 443 0.47 15.56 24.73
N THR A 444 -0.02 16.57 24.03
CA THR A 444 -1.45 16.80 23.85
C THR A 444 -2.02 15.95 22.72
N GLY A 445 -3.23 15.40 22.92
CA GLY A 445 -3.95 14.65 21.89
C GLY A 445 -4.59 15.53 20.82
N VAL A 446 -5.52 14.95 20.07
CA VAL A 446 -6.32 15.62 19.03
C VAL A 446 -7.50 16.40 19.66
N ALA A 447 -7.80 16.19 20.94
CA ALA A 447 -8.95 16.79 21.60
C ALA A 447 -8.98 18.32 21.43
N PRO A 448 -10.14 18.92 21.11
CA PRO A 448 -10.33 20.35 21.22
C PRO A 448 -10.03 20.78 22.66
N SER A 449 -9.53 22.00 22.84
CA SER A 449 -9.53 22.65 24.15
C SER A 449 -10.93 22.51 24.80
N ASP A 450 -11.01 22.38 26.10
CA ASP A 450 -12.25 22.13 26.87
C ASP A 450 -13.42 23.12 26.58
N GLU A 451 -13.20 24.10 25.74
CA GLU A 451 -14.14 25.17 25.38
C GLU A 451 -14.95 24.94 24.10
N ALA A 452 -14.66 23.88 23.29
CA ALA A 452 -15.41 23.64 22.06
C ALA A 452 -16.48 22.55 22.27
N PRO A 453 -17.79 22.86 22.09
CA PRO A 453 -18.83 21.85 22.14
C PRO A 453 -18.62 20.82 21.02
N ILE A 454 -18.61 19.53 21.36
CA ILE A 454 -18.54 18.43 20.39
C ILE A 454 -19.88 18.40 19.64
N ARG A 455 -19.91 18.94 18.45
CA ARG A 455 -21.00 18.69 17.49
C ARG A 455 -20.72 17.34 16.84
N THR A 456 -21.19 16.28 17.46
CA THR A 456 -21.40 15.01 16.76
C THR A 456 -22.66 15.17 15.91
N ALA A 457 -22.56 14.80 14.63
CA ALA A 457 -23.62 14.95 13.65
C ALA A 457 -25.00 14.57 14.19
N GLY A 458 -25.85 15.56 14.43
CA GLY A 458 -27.29 15.41 14.63
C GLY A 458 -27.78 14.93 15.99
N ILE A 459 -26.92 14.62 16.98
CA ILE A 459 -27.33 14.07 18.28
C ILE A 459 -26.74 14.86 19.45
N THR A 460 -26.85 16.19 19.40
CA THR A 460 -26.56 17.00 20.58
C THR A 460 -27.89 17.54 21.11
N PRO A 461 -28.31 17.22 22.36
CA PRO A 461 -29.40 17.96 23.00
C PRO A 461 -29.03 19.43 23.03
N ALA A 462 -29.95 20.29 22.64
CA ALA A 462 -29.77 21.72 22.84
C ALA A 462 -29.40 21.98 24.30
N SER A 463 -28.31 22.69 24.56
CA SER A 463 -27.95 23.13 25.87
C SER A 463 -29.12 23.98 26.37
N GLY A 464 -29.92 23.48 27.33
CA GLY A 464 -30.90 24.26 28.03
C GLY A 464 -30.17 25.38 28.73
N GLN A 465 -30.42 26.60 28.31
CA GLN A 465 -30.14 27.77 29.12
C GLN A 465 -30.91 27.61 30.43
N ALA A 466 -30.23 27.28 31.51
CA ALA A 466 -30.73 27.52 32.84
C ALA A 466 -30.64 29.03 33.05
N GLU A 467 -31.64 29.77 32.58
CA GLU A 467 -31.87 31.11 33.07
C GLU A 467 -32.41 31.00 34.49
N GLY A 468 -31.69 31.61 35.42
CA GLY A 468 -32.08 31.74 36.79
C GLY A 468 -33.37 32.56 36.92
N MET A 469 -34.21 32.11 37.81
CA MET A 469 -35.04 32.92 38.70
C MET A 469 -34.92 32.35 40.10
#